data_8cae564bdded48f0843c0125cbb5e3e6
#
_entry.id   8cae564bdded48f0843c0125cbb5e3e6
#
_cell.length_a   1.000
_cell.length_b   1.000
_cell.length_c   1.000
_cell.angle_alpha   90.00
_cell.angle_beta   90.00
_cell.angle_gamma   90.00
#
_symmetry.space_group_name_H-M   'P 1'
#
loop_
_entity.id
_entity.type
_entity.pdbx_description
1 polymer ?
#
loop_
_entity_poly.entity_id
_entity_poly.type
_entity_poly.pdbx_seq_one_letter_code
_entity_poly.pdbx_strand_id
1 'polypeptide(L)'
;MYKRQDENSAIDFIVAAKYKDGYVCPKCGSVHKGIYHQKYNHRFLYCNNCKSEFSALKGTIFENTHLDLRMWLYAMNLVLVSRKGISALQLKRELGMGSYQSAWRMLQQIRKAMEKEEYKETFEAVVEIDETYVRRQASQK
;
A
#
# COMPACT_ATOMS: atom_id res chain seq x y z
N MET A 1 -13.32 -14.52 -3.56
CA MET A 1 -12.42 -15.66 -3.82
C MET A 1 -10.94 -15.34 -3.52
N TYR A 2 -10.65 -14.71 -2.37
CA TYR A 2 -9.30 -14.28 -1.95
C TYR A 2 -8.71 -15.14 -0.82
N LYS A 3 -9.17 -16.37 -0.64
CA LYS A 3 -8.88 -17.18 0.55
C LYS A 3 -7.56 -17.96 0.54
N ARG A 4 -6.65 -17.78 -0.42
CA ARG A 4 -5.44 -18.61 -0.49
C ARG A 4 -4.11 -17.90 -0.75
N GLN A 5 -4.06 -16.59 -0.75
CA GLN A 5 -2.77 -15.93 -0.62
C GLN A 5 -2.53 -15.68 0.87
N ASP A 6 -1.48 -16.27 1.40
CA ASP A 6 -1.08 -16.07 2.78
C ASP A 6 -0.81 -14.58 3.03
N GLU A 7 -1.19 -14.05 4.20
CA GLU A 7 -0.91 -12.65 4.58
C GLU A 7 0.59 -12.35 4.48
N ASN A 8 1.42 -13.33 4.78
CA ASN A 8 2.86 -13.21 4.65
C ASN A 8 3.32 -12.90 3.23
N SER A 9 2.67 -13.48 2.21
CA SER A 9 2.98 -13.18 0.80
C SER A 9 2.66 -11.73 0.44
N ALA A 10 1.60 -11.15 0.99
CA ALA A 10 1.26 -9.74 0.81
C ALA A 10 2.28 -8.82 1.50
N ILE A 11 2.74 -9.21 2.69
CA ILE A 11 3.79 -8.51 3.41
C ILE A 11 5.10 -8.55 2.62
N ASP A 12 5.51 -9.73 2.14
CA ASP A 12 6.72 -9.93 1.36
C ASP A 12 6.72 -9.07 0.10
N PHE A 13 5.60 -8.98 -0.59
CA PHE A 13 5.44 -8.09 -1.75
C PHE A 13 5.69 -6.61 -1.39
N ILE A 14 5.08 -6.13 -0.30
CA ILE A 14 5.23 -4.74 0.16
C ILE A 14 6.68 -4.47 0.60
N VAL A 15 7.27 -5.41 1.34
CA VAL A 15 8.66 -5.30 1.84
C VAL A 15 9.66 -5.33 0.69
N ALA A 16 9.47 -6.20 -0.29
CA ALA A 16 10.31 -6.26 -1.49
C ALA A 16 10.23 -4.97 -2.31
N ALA A 17 9.04 -4.39 -2.44
CA ALA A 17 8.86 -3.11 -3.12
C ALA A 17 9.55 -1.95 -2.38
N LYS A 18 9.49 -1.93 -1.05
CA LYS A 18 10.07 -0.87 -0.22
C LYS A 18 11.59 -0.98 -0.08
N TYR A 19 12.12 -2.18 0.03
CA TYR A 19 13.54 -2.44 0.35
C TYR A 19 14.26 -3.15 -0.80
N LYS A 20 14.12 -2.65 -2.02
CA LYS A 20 14.76 -3.23 -3.23
C LYS A 20 16.27 -3.42 -3.07
N ASP A 21 16.95 -2.45 -2.44
CA ASP A 21 18.39 -2.44 -2.25
C ASP A 21 18.82 -2.88 -0.83
N GLY A 22 17.89 -3.44 -0.07
CA GLY A 22 18.12 -3.82 1.33
C GLY A 22 17.60 -2.77 2.32
N TYR A 23 17.86 -2.97 3.60
CA TYR A 23 17.38 -2.09 4.66
C TYR A 23 18.47 -1.73 5.66
N VAL A 24 18.29 -0.60 6.33
CA VAL A 24 19.16 -0.12 7.40
C VAL A 24 18.49 -0.37 8.75
N CYS A 25 19.21 -1.01 9.67
CA CYS A 25 18.71 -1.22 11.02
C CYS A 25 18.58 0.12 11.75
N PRO A 26 17.40 0.49 12.29
CA PRO A 26 17.21 1.75 12.98
C PRO A 26 17.94 1.83 14.32
N LYS A 27 18.43 0.71 14.87
CA LYS A 27 19.08 0.66 16.17
C LYS A 27 20.61 0.74 16.08
N CYS A 28 21.22 0.02 15.15
CA CYS A 28 22.68 -0.06 15.02
C CYS A 28 23.24 0.50 13.71
N GLY A 29 22.39 0.94 12.78
CA GLY A 29 22.81 1.48 11.49
C GLY A 29 23.37 0.45 10.50
N SER A 30 23.37 -0.83 10.83
CA SER A 30 23.87 -1.88 9.92
C SER A 30 23.02 -1.97 8.67
N VAL A 31 23.69 -2.04 7.51
CA VAL A 31 23.05 -2.23 6.21
C VAL A 31 22.91 -3.72 5.92
N HIS A 32 21.71 -4.16 5.61
CA HIS A 32 21.39 -5.54 5.23
C HIS A 32 20.99 -5.59 3.76
N LYS A 33 21.74 -6.36 2.94
CA LYS A 33 21.43 -6.53 1.51
C LYS A 33 20.30 -7.50 1.23
N GLY A 34 19.96 -8.35 2.19
CA GLY A 34 18.85 -9.30 2.10
C GLY A 34 17.74 -8.96 3.07
N ILE A 35 16.54 -9.50 2.83
CA ILE A 35 15.39 -9.34 3.69
C ILE A 35 15.37 -10.50 4.68
N TYR A 36 15.51 -10.19 5.97
CA TYR A 36 15.48 -11.17 7.05
C TYR A 36 14.24 -10.93 7.91
N HIS A 37 13.23 -11.78 7.72
CA HIS A 37 12.01 -11.74 8.53
C HIS A 37 12.19 -12.50 9.84
N GLN A 38 11.38 -12.14 10.83
CA GLN A 38 11.19 -12.98 12.00
C GLN A 38 10.58 -14.32 11.58
N LYS A 39 11.00 -15.41 12.22
CA LYS A 39 10.72 -16.80 11.80
C LYS A 39 9.24 -17.13 11.50
N TYR A 40 8.30 -16.47 12.16
CA TYR A 40 6.86 -16.75 12.02
C TYR A 40 6.00 -15.53 11.66
N ASN A 41 6.60 -14.34 11.63
CA ASN A 41 5.86 -13.11 11.41
C ASN A 41 6.65 -12.18 10.48
N HIS A 42 6.22 -12.13 9.22
CA HIS A 42 6.87 -11.32 8.20
C HIS A 42 6.68 -9.79 8.39
N ARG A 43 5.81 -9.38 9.31
CA ARG A 43 5.66 -7.95 9.67
C ARG A 43 6.89 -7.38 10.37
N PHE A 44 7.78 -8.22 10.87
CA PHE A 44 9.00 -7.79 11.56
C PHE A 44 10.24 -8.25 10.80
N LEU A 45 11.17 -7.31 10.65
CA LEU A 45 12.50 -7.56 10.14
C LEU A 45 13.47 -7.77 11.31
N TYR A 46 14.45 -8.62 11.10
CA TYR A 46 15.42 -9.00 12.11
C TYR A 46 16.82 -8.49 11.72
N CYS A 47 17.49 -7.83 12.66
CA CYS A 47 18.86 -7.43 12.50
C CYS A 47 19.83 -8.49 13.04
N ASN A 48 20.63 -9.11 12.17
CA ASN A 48 21.61 -10.12 12.57
C ASN A 48 22.75 -9.56 13.43
N ASN A 49 23.04 -8.26 13.32
CA ASN A 49 24.15 -7.63 14.04
C ASN A 49 23.80 -7.33 15.50
N CYS A 50 22.73 -6.58 15.74
CA CYS A 50 22.31 -6.19 17.10
C CYS A 50 21.18 -7.04 17.69
N LYS A 51 20.73 -8.10 16.98
CA LYS A 51 19.68 -9.02 17.40
C LYS A 51 18.33 -8.35 17.71
N SER A 52 18.10 -7.15 17.16
CA SER A 52 16.85 -6.41 17.36
C SER A 52 15.85 -6.65 16.24
N GLU A 53 14.59 -6.55 16.60
CA GLU A 53 13.46 -6.61 15.68
C GLU A 53 12.85 -5.23 15.49
N PHE A 54 12.32 -4.97 14.29
CA PHE A 54 11.61 -3.73 14.00
C PHE A 54 10.56 -3.96 12.91
N SER A 55 9.51 -3.13 12.90
CA SER A 55 8.42 -3.27 11.95
C SER A 55 8.89 -3.02 10.52
N ALA A 56 8.65 -3.98 9.64
CA ALA A 56 8.89 -3.88 8.20
C ALA A 56 8.01 -2.80 7.54
N LEU A 57 6.84 -2.53 8.12
CA LEU A 57 5.82 -1.63 7.60
C LEU A 57 5.96 -0.18 8.11
N LYS A 58 6.96 0.09 8.96
CA LYS A 58 7.21 1.43 9.52
C LYS A 58 7.44 2.45 8.40
N GLY A 59 6.78 3.60 8.48
CA GLY A 59 6.86 4.64 7.46
C GLY A 59 6.05 4.37 6.19
N THR A 60 5.23 3.32 6.17
CA THR A 60 4.26 3.06 5.11
C THR A 60 2.84 3.40 5.57
N ILE A 61 1.88 3.42 4.63
CA ILE A 61 0.46 3.58 4.96
C ILE A 61 -0.10 2.41 5.79
N PHE A 62 0.65 1.33 5.87
CA PHE A 62 0.30 0.12 6.61
C PHE A 62 0.84 0.12 8.04
N GLU A 63 1.55 1.18 8.45
CA GLU A 63 2.04 1.31 9.82
C GLU A 63 0.88 1.29 10.81
N ASN A 64 1.02 0.53 11.88
CA ASN A 64 0.02 0.35 12.94
C ASN A 64 -1.35 -0.21 12.47
N THR A 65 -1.42 -0.81 11.28
CA THR A 65 -2.66 -1.47 10.86
C THR A 65 -2.83 -2.83 11.56
N HIS A 66 -4.05 -3.09 12.03
CA HIS A 66 -4.49 -4.40 12.49
C HIS A 66 -5.27 -5.17 11.42
N LEU A 67 -5.56 -4.52 10.29
CA LEU A 67 -6.27 -5.13 9.18
C LEU A 67 -5.32 -6.00 8.36
N ASP A 68 -5.88 -7.02 7.73
CA ASP A 68 -5.17 -7.89 6.80
C ASP A 68 -4.62 -7.06 5.61
N LEU A 69 -3.34 -7.22 5.31
CA LEU A 69 -2.69 -6.46 4.23
C LEU A 69 -3.25 -6.82 2.85
N ARG A 70 -3.81 -8.01 2.68
CA ARG A 70 -4.53 -8.38 1.45
C ARG A 70 -5.74 -7.49 1.21
N MET A 71 -6.46 -7.12 2.26
CA MET A 71 -7.57 -6.15 2.17
C MET A 71 -7.08 -4.78 1.72
N TRP A 72 -5.93 -4.35 2.19
CA TRP A 72 -5.30 -3.10 1.77
C TRP A 72 -4.92 -3.10 0.30
N LEU A 73 -4.25 -4.16 -0.18
CA LEU A 73 -3.87 -4.28 -1.59
C LEU A 73 -5.11 -4.31 -2.50
N TYR A 74 -6.16 -5.01 -2.07
CA TYR A 74 -7.42 -5.03 -2.81
C TYR A 74 -8.13 -3.67 -2.81
N ALA A 75 -8.15 -2.98 -1.66
CA ALA A 75 -8.69 -1.62 -1.57
C ALA A 75 -7.95 -0.64 -2.49
N MET A 76 -6.63 -0.71 -2.54
CA MET A 76 -5.80 0.11 -3.44
C MET A 76 -6.16 -0.17 -4.90
N ASN A 77 -6.30 -1.44 -5.29
CA ASN A 77 -6.71 -1.82 -6.63
C ASN A 77 -8.10 -1.25 -6.97
N LEU A 78 -9.09 -1.38 -6.06
CA LEU A 78 -10.42 -0.82 -6.26
C LEU A 78 -10.40 0.70 -6.45
N VAL A 79 -9.59 1.41 -5.69
CA VAL A 79 -9.44 2.88 -5.81
C VAL A 79 -8.84 3.26 -7.16
N LEU A 80 -7.80 2.53 -7.61
CA LEU A 80 -7.11 2.81 -8.88
C LEU A 80 -7.96 2.49 -10.12
N VAL A 81 -8.75 1.40 -10.06
CA VAL A 81 -9.58 0.96 -11.20
C VAL A 81 -10.88 1.76 -11.30
N SER A 82 -11.36 2.34 -10.21
CA SER A 82 -12.63 3.06 -10.15
C SER A 82 -12.55 4.42 -10.80
N ARG A 83 -12.97 4.56 -12.06
CA ARG A 83 -12.99 5.82 -12.81
C ARG A 83 -13.77 6.95 -12.14
N LYS A 84 -14.85 6.62 -11.42
CA LYS A 84 -15.71 7.59 -10.69
C LYS A 84 -15.31 7.74 -9.22
N GLY A 85 -14.22 7.11 -8.80
CA GLY A 85 -13.85 6.97 -7.40
C GLY A 85 -14.73 5.96 -6.67
N ILE A 86 -14.37 5.66 -5.43
CA ILE A 86 -15.09 4.72 -4.57
C ILE A 86 -15.47 5.41 -3.27
N SER A 87 -16.70 5.18 -2.79
CA SER A 87 -17.12 5.66 -1.48
C SER A 87 -16.67 4.71 -0.37
N ALA A 88 -16.53 5.24 0.86
CA ALA A 88 -16.18 4.41 2.00
C ALA A 88 -17.25 3.32 2.31
N LEU A 89 -18.51 3.61 2.01
CA LEU A 89 -19.60 2.65 2.17
C LEU A 89 -19.50 1.50 1.15
N GLN A 90 -19.17 1.84 -0.09
CA GLN A 90 -18.94 0.84 -1.13
C GLN A 90 -17.70 -0.01 -0.80
N LEU A 91 -16.61 0.63 -0.41
CA LEU A 91 -15.38 -0.06 0.02
C LEU A 91 -15.65 -1.03 1.18
N LYS A 92 -16.44 -0.59 2.19
CA LYS A 92 -16.88 -1.44 3.30
C LYS A 92 -17.59 -2.71 2.79
N ARG A 93 -18.52 -2.57 1.85
CA ARG A 93 -19.30 -3.68 1.29
C ARG A 93 -18.42 -4.65 0.49
N GLU A 94 -17.57 -4.13 -0.39
CA GLU A 94 -16.68 -4.92 -1.23
C GLU A 94 -15.65 -5.73 -0.40
N LEU A 95 -15.13 -5.14 0.67
CA LEU A 95 -14.17 -5.79 1.56
C LEU A 95 -14.82 -6.64 2.67
N GLY A 96 -16.15 -6.60 2.81
CA GLY A 96 -16.84 -7.29 3.90
C GLY A 96 -16.48 -6.77 5.30
N MET A 97 -16.12 -5.48 5.41
CA MET A 97 -15.69 -4.89 6.68
C MET A 97 -16.86 -4.65 7.63
N GLY A 98 -16.68 -4.97 8.91
CA GLY A 98 -17.70 -4.73 9.94
C GLY A 98 -17.92 -3.24 10.24
N SER A 99 -16.86 -2.43 10.21
CA SER A 99 -16.89 -1.01 10.58
C SER A 99 -16.76 -0.07 9.38
N TYR A 100 -17.69 0.89 9.28
CA TYR A 100 -17.60 2.00 8.34
C TYR A 100 -16.37 2.89 8.60
N GLN A 101 -16.07 3.17 9.87
CA GLN A 101 -14.93 4.00 10.25
C GLN A 101 -13.59 3.43 9.78
N SER A 102 -13.44 2.10 9.85
CA SER A 102 -12.22 1.42 9.36
C SER A 102 -12.08 1.56 7.85
N ALA A 103 -13.17 1.38 7.09
CA ALA A 103 -13.18 1.57 5.64
C ALA A 103 -12.89 3.03 5.26
N TRP A 104 -13.47 3.98 5.99
CA TRP A 104 -13.24 5.41 5.77
C TRP A 104 -11.78 5.79 6.04
N ARG A 105 -11.20 5.35 7.17
CA ARG A 105 -9.79 5.59 7.50
C ARG A 105 -8.85 4.99 6.45
N MET A 106 -9.11 3.76 6.03
CA MET A 106 -8.34 3.09 4.98
C MET A 106 -8.37 3.92 3.69
N LEU A 107 -9.55 4.35 3.24
CA LEU A 107 -9.70 5.16 2.04
C LEU A 107 -8.97 6.50 2.14
N GLN A 108 -9.03 7.18 3.30
CA GLN A 108 -8.31 8.44 3.52
C GLN A 108 -6.79 8.24 3.49
N GLN A 109 -6.28 7.16 4.07
CA GLN A 109 -4.84 6.87 4.05
C GLN A 109 -4.35 6.55 2.63
N ILE A 110 -5.13 5.80 1.84
CA ILE A 110 -4.82 5.54 0.43
C ILE A 110 -4.78 6.85 -0.35
N ARG A 111 -5.79 7.71 -0.23
CA ARG A 111 -5.83 9.02 -0.90
C ARG A 111 -4.65 9.90 -0.51
N LYS A 112 -4.35 9.99 0.79
CA LYS A 112 -3.20 10.75 1.28
C LYS A 112 -1.86 10.21 0.76
N ALA A 113 -1.73 8.90 0.56
CA ALA A 113 -0.55 8.32 -0.05
C ALA A 113 -0.42 8.72 -1.53
N MET A 114 -1.55 8.78 -2.24
CA MET A 114 -1.60 9.20 -3.64
C MET A 114 -1.27 10.70 -3.83
N GLU A 115 -1.42 11.53 -2.81
CA GLU A 115 -1.07 12.96 -2.83
C GLU A 115 0.44 13.21 -2.67
N LYS A 116 1.23 12.22 -2.25
CA LYS A 116 2.68 12.40 -2.08
C LYS A 116 3.37 12.54 -3.44
N GLU A 117 4.38 13.41 -3.48
CA GLU A 117 5.11 13.77 -4.71
C GLU A 117 5.73 12.59 -5.47
N GLU A 118 6.18 11.55 -4.77
CA GLU A 118 6.71 10.31 -5.37
C GLU A 118 5.74 9.62 -6.33
N TYR A 119 4.45 9.85 -6.18
CA TYR A 119 3.40 9.26 -7.03
C TYR A 119 2.79 10.27 -7.99
N LYS A 120 3.07 11.57 -7.84
CA LYS A 120 2.52 12.62 -8.71
C LYS A 120 2.88 12.41 -10.17
N GLU A 121 4.14 12.12 -10.49
CA GLU A 121 4.59 11.90 -11.87
C GLU A 121 3.81 10.77 -12.55
N THR A 122 3.53 9.67 -11.83
CA THR A 122 2.76 8.55 -12.36
C THR A 122 1.28 8.93 -12.54
N PHE A 123 0.73 9.72 -11.61
CA PHE A 123 -0.67 10.16 -11.69
C PHE A 123 -0.87 11.31 -12.66
N GLU A 124 0.07 12.24 -12.78
CA GLU A 124 0.03 13.32 -13.77
C GLU A 124 0.01 12.76 -15.18
N ALA A 125 0.81 11.73 -15.48
CA ALA A 125 0.78 11.06 -16.76
C ALA A 125 -0.60 10.43 -17.08
N VAL A 126 -1.26 9.86 -16.09
CA VAL A 126 -2.62 9.28 -16.24
C VAL A 126 -3.67 10.38 -16.41
N VAL A 127 -3.55 11.47 -15.64
CA VAL A 127 -4.47 12.63 -15.72
C VAL A 127 -4.31 13.37 -17.03
N GLU A 128 -3.08 13.56 -17.54
CA GLU A 128 -2.84 14.17 -18.86
C GLU A 128 -3.49 13.38 -20.00
N ILE A 129 -3.46 12.05 -19.93
CA ILE A 129 -4.14 11.19 -20.90
C ILE A 129 -5.66 11.43 -20.86
N ASP A 130 -6.23 11.57 -19.68
CA ASP A 130 -7.67 11.77 -19.50
C ASP A 130 -8.10 13.18 -19.94
N GLU A 131 -7.34 14.21 -19.61
CA GLU A 131 -7.57 15.59 -20.10
C GLU A 131 -7.43 15.71 -21.62
N THR A 132 -6.48 15.02 -22.22
CA THR A 132 -6.30 14.99 -23.68
C THR A 132 -7.50 14.36 -24.36
N TYR A 133 -8.08 13.34 -23.80
CA TYR A 133 -9.29 12.70 -24.31
C TYR A 133 -10.51 13.61 -24.23
N VAL A 134 -10.71 14.32 -23.13
CA VAL A 134 -11.82 15.28 -22.94
C VAL A 134 -11.69 16.47 -23.88
N ARG A 135 -10.50 17.02 -24.09
CA ARG A 135 -10.27 18.13 -25.05
C ARG A 135 -10.58 17.75 -26.50
N ARG A 136 -10.27 16.52 -26.91
CA ARG A 136 -10.63 16.03 -28.26
C ARG A 136 -12.14 15.96 -28.48
N GLN A 137 -12.92 15.64 -27.46
CA GLN A 137 -14.38 15.62 -27.55
C GLN A 137 -15.00 17.04 -27.57
N ALA A 138 -14.36 18.01 -26.92
CA ALA A 138 -14.85 19.40 -26.91
C ALA A 138 -14.58 20.16 -28.23
N SER A 139 -13.62 19.71 -29.04
CA SER A 139 -13.30 20.35 -30.34
C SER A 139 -14.13 19.84 -31.51
N GLN A 140 -15.07 18.94 -31.29
CA GLN A 140 -15.99 18.43 -32.34
C GLN A 140 -17.41 19.01 -32.27
N LYS A 141 -17.57 20.21 -31.67
CA LYS A 141 -18.83 20.95 -31.75
C LYS A 141 -18.66 22.21 -32.62
#